data_278916b2acfc5cc148e2fa92759f2d2a
#
_entry.id   278916b2acfc5cc148e2fa92759f2d2a
#
_cell.length_a   1.000
_cell.length_b   1.000
_cell.length_c   1.000
_cell.angle_alpha   90.00
_cell.angle_beta   90.00
_cell.angle_gamma   90.00
#
_symmetry.space_group_name_H-M   'P 1'
#
loop_
_entity.id
_entity.type
_entity.pdbx_description
1 polymer ?
#
loop_
_entity_poly.entity_id
_entity_poly.type
_entity_poly.pdbx_seq_one_letter_code
_entity_poly.pdbx_strand_id
1 'polypeptide(L)'
;MKVSASAVALIFCIFATFSFAKVDPEAAPRHYNYRDAGKQMRRIYYGELQETLYCGCRYLDKKHVDFSSCNYKPRENPNRKSLERTKRIEWEHIVTAHNMGQHLPCWRDGGRKNCSANDTTFKIMEGDLHNLYPAIGEVNGDRSNFMFSQWTNDPVPMYGECETIVDFKEKKVQPRKEVRGLIARVHFYMEKTYNINLSKQDRKLFEVWDKMYPVTERECERDRRIFKVQGDHNPFVFEKCQDSVDK
;
A
#
# COMPACT_ATOMS: atom_id res chain seq x y z
N MET A 1 64.57 -9.45 -48.49
CA MET A 1 63.12 -9.83 -48.30
C MET A 1 62.83 -9.76 -46.82
N LYS A 2 62.10 -8.76 -46.37
CA LYS A 2 61.67 -8.63 -44.94
C LYS A 2 60.19 -9.02 -44.88
N VAL A 3 59.90 -10.07 -44.10
CA VAL A 3 58.54 -10.50 -43.84
C VAL A 3 58.03 -9.79 -42.59
N SER A 4 56.96 -8.98 -42.74
CA SER A 4 56.28 -8.28 -41.66
C SER A 4 55.27 -9.21 -41.04
N ALA A 5 55.35 -9.43 -39.74
CA ALA A 5 54.37 -10.18 -38.97
C ALA A 5 53.31 -9.22 -38.40
N SER A 6 52.09 -9.33 -38.87
CA SER A 6 50.96 -8.61 -38.33
C SER A 6 50.41 -9.31 -37.10
N ALA A 7 50.42 -8.63 -35.97
CA ALA A 7 49.81 -9.11 -34.73
C ALA A 7 48.28 -8.82 -34.78
N VAL A 8 47.47 -9.88 -34.73
CA VAL A 8 46.02 -9.80 -34.56
C VAL A 8 45.71 -9.74 -33.07
N ALA A 9 45.24 -8.60 -32.59
CA ALA A 9 44.79 -8.46 -31.21
C ALA A 9 43.36 -9.02 -31.08
N LEU A 10 43.18 -10.12 -30.38
CA LEU A 10 41.88 -10.65 -29.99
C LEU A 10 41.34 -9.82 -28.82
N ILE A 11 40.28 -9.04 -29.08
CA ILE A 11 39.50 -8.36 -28.05
C ILE A 11 38.54 -9.36 -27.43
N PHE A 12 38.85 -9.81 -26.20
CA PHE A 12 37.90 -10.58 -25.38
C PHE A 12 36.82 -9.64 -24.81
N CYS A 13 35.63 -9.65 -25.41
CA CYS A 13 34.45 -9.06 -24.78
C CYS A 13 34.01 -9.94 -23.60
N ILE A 14 34.31 -9.49 -22.38
CA ILE A 14 33.76 -10.09 -21.16
C ILE A 14 32.30 -9.65 -21.04
N PHE A 15 31.38 -10.50 -21.48
CA PHE A 15 29.97 -10.34 -21.14
C PHE A 15 29.78 -10.66 -19.66
N ALA A 16 29.64 -9.62 -18.83
CA ALA A 16 29.20 -9.77 -17.45
C ALA A 16 27.75 -10.26 -17.47
N THR A 17 27.54 -11.55 -17.26
CA THR A 17 26.20 -12.13 -17.04
C THR A 17 25.73 -11.66 -15.66
N PHE A 18 24.85 -10.67 -15.64
CA PHE A 18 24.09 -10.35 -14.44
C PHE A 18 23.17 -11.53 -14.11
N SER A 19 23.58 -12.36 -13.18
CA SER A 19 22.75 -13.41 -12.62
C SER A 19 21.70 -12.76 -11.72
N PHE A 20 20.49 -12.55 -12.24
CA PHE A 20 19.35 -12.25 -11.38
C PHE A 20 19.10 -13.47 -10.51
N ALA A 21 19.23 -13.31 -9.20
CA ALA A 21 18.86 -14.36 -8.26
C ALA A 21 17.39 -14.71 -8.51
N LYS A 22 17.13 -15.93 -8.97
CA LYS A 22 15.75 -16.46 -9.13
C LYS A 22 15.15 -16.48 -7.73
N VAL A 23 14.04 -15.76 -7.54
CA VAL A 23 13.22 -15.90 -6.33
C VAL A 23 12.59 -17.28 -6.41
N ASP A 24 12.83 -18.09 -5.39
CA ASP A 24 12.22 -19.41 -5.27
C ASP A 24 10.71 -19.24 -5.05
N PRO A 25 9.84 -19.67 -5.96
CA PRO A 25 8.39 -19.50 -5.83
C PRO A 25 7.80 -20.35 -4.68
N GLU A 26 8.53 -21.32 -4.14
CA GLU A 26 8.11 -22.14 -3.00
C GLU A 26 8.65 -21.63 -1.65
N ALA A 27 9.47 -20.56 -1.64
CA ALA A 27 9.95 -19.99 -0.40
C ALA A 27 8.80 -19.39 0.41
N ALA A 28 8.70 -19.74 1.70
CA ALA A 28 7.69 -19.15 2.58
C ALA A 28 7.79 -17.62 2.63
N PRO A 29 6.65 -16.90 2.68
CA PRO A 29 6.64 -15.44 2.76
C PRO A 29 7.47 -14.91 3.92
N ARG A 30 8.19 -13.81 3.69
CA ARG A 30 8.95 -13.13 4.74
C ARG A 30 8.03 -12.24 5.54
N HIS A 31 8.07 -12.41 6.86
CA HIS A 31 7.28 -11.61 7.77
C HIS A 31 8.10 -10.48 8.38
N TYR A 32 7.51 -9.31 8.47
CA TYR A 32 8.12 -8.11 9.05
C TYR A 32 7.28 -7.64 10.24
N ASN A 33 7.93 -7.04 11.24
CA ASN A 33 7.21 -6.16 12.14
C ASN A 33 6.96 -4.81 11.45
N TYR A 34 6.04 -4.00 11.96
CA TYR A 34 5.64 -2.73 11.33
C TYR A 34 6.81 -1.76 11.07
N ARG A 35 7.81 -1.72 11.97
CA ARG A 35 8.99 -0.86 11.80
C ARG A 35 9.83 -1.29 10.60
N ASP A 36 10.08 -2.59 10.47
CA ASP A 36 10.90 -3.14 9.39
C ASP A 36 10.12 -3.14 8.08
N ALA A 37 8.81 -3.42 8.11
CA ALA A 37 7.92 -3.22 6.98
C ALA A 37 8.03 -1.79 6.44
N GLY A 38 8.01 -0.77 7.29
CA GLY A 38 8.20 0.63 6.89
C GLY A 38 9.54 0.92 6.20
N LYS A 39 10.60 0.12 6.45
CA LYS A 39 11.86 0.20 5.69
C LYS A 39 11.71 -0.41 4.30
N GLN A 40 11.03 -1.56 4.21
CA GLN A 40 10.79 -2.24 2.93
C GLN A 40 9.88 -1.41 2.02
N MET A 41 8.86 -0.76 2.57
CA MET A 41 7.96 0.10 1.82
C MET A 41 8.69 1.22 1.04
N ARG A 42 9.82 1.72 1.56
CA ARG A 42 10.66 2.70 0.83
C ARG A 42 11.37 2.09 -0.39
N ARG A 43 11.55 0.75 -0.40
CA ARG A 43 12.13 0.02 -1.54
C ARG A 43 11.07 -0.34 -2.57
N ILE A 44 9.81 -0.36 -2.19
CA ILE A 44 8.67 -0.65 -3.05
C ILE A 44 8.18 0.64 -3.70
N TYR A 45 7.96 1.68 -2.89
CA TYR A 45 7.43 2.96 -3.32
C TYR A 45 8.55 3.91 -3.74
N TYR A 46 9.00 3.77 -4.98
CA TYR A 46 9.90 4.71 -5.66
C TYR A 46 9.43 4.96 -7.10
N GLY A 47 9.85 6.07 -7.70
CA GLY A 47 9.46 6.45 -9.05
C GLY A 47 7.95 6.64 -9.18
N GLU A 48 7.35 6.00 -10.16
CA GLU A 48 5.92 6.10 -10.48
C GLU A 48 4.98 5.67 -9.34
N LEU A 49 5.45 4.85 -8.38
CA LEU A 49 4.63 4.46 -7.23
C LEU A 49 4.62 5.50 -6.09
N GLN A 50 5.40 6.59 -6.18
CA GLN A 50 5.45 7.63 -5.13
C GLN A 50 4.23 8.55 -5.17
N GLU A 51 3.08 8.02 -4.83
CA GLU A 51 1.80 8.72 -4.75
C GLU A 51 1.00 8.28 -3.53
N THR A 52 0.35 9.25 -2.87
CA THR A 52 -0.41 8.99 -1.65
C THR A 52 -1.78 8.37 -1.96
N LEU A 53 -2.19 7.37 -1.16
CA LEU A 53 -3.42 6.61 -1.34
C LEU A 53 -4.66 7.51 -1.48
N TYR A 54 -4.91 8.33 -0.46
CA TYR A 54 -6.18 9.03 -0.33
C TYR A 54 -6.33 10.24 -1.23
N CYS A 55 -5.22 10.94 -1.53
CA CYS A 55 -5.29 12.20 -2.28
C CYS A 55 -4.55 12.18 -3.61
N GLY A 56 -3.80 11.14 -3.93
CA GLY A 56 -3.06 11.07 -5.18
C GLY A 56 -1.88 12.03 -5.27
N CYS A 57 -1.43 12.62 -4.16
CA CYS A 57 -0.31 13.54 -4.17
C CYS A 57 1.00 12.80 -4.38
N ARG A 58 1.86 13.32 -5.25
CA ARG A 58 3.24 12.86 -5.37
C ARG A 58 4.05 13.23 -4.13
N TYR A 59 5.09 12.46 -3.82
CA TYR A 59 6.03 12.77 -2.75
C TYR A 59 7.43 12.29 -3.12
N LEU A 60 8.46 12.98 -2.59
CA LEU A 60 9.86 12.59 -2.79
C LEU A 60 10.33 11.65 -1.68
N ASP A 61 9.99 11.97 -0.45
CA ASP A 61 10.31 11.19 0.73
C ASP A 61 9.22 11.37 1.82
N LYS A 62 9.46 10.82 3.01
CA LYS A 62 8.48 10.91 4.11
C LYS A 62 8.11 12.33 4.56
N LYS A 63 8.90 13.34 4.24
CA LYS A 63 8.74 14.72 4.71
C LYS A 63 8.40 15.72 3.60
N HIS A 64 8.47 15.28 2.34
CA HIS A 64 8.32 16.15 1.20
C HIS A 64 7.18 15.66 0.30
N VAL A 65 5.96 16.07 0.65
CA VAL A 65 4.75 15.84 -0.16
C VAL A 65 4.56 17.02 -1.10
N ASP A 66 4.41 16.74 -2.39
CA ASP A 66 4.10 17.76 -3.40
C ASP A 66 2.58 17.99 -3.43
N PHE A 67 2.13 18.95 -2.62
CA PHE A 67 0.71 19.32 -2.54
C PHE A 67 0.15 19.90 -3.83
N SER A 68 1.00 20.52 -4.64
CA SER A 68 0.60 21.10 -5.93
C SER A 68 0.21 20.02 -6.95
N SER A 69 0.77 18.81 -6.82
CA SER A 69 0.48 17.70 -7.73
C SER A 69 -0.95 17.15 -7.61
N CYS A 70 -1.67 17.52 -6.54
CA CYS A 70 -3.02 17.03 -6.24
C CYS A 70 -3.94 18.12 -5.65
N ASN A 71 -3.49 19.37 -5.63
CA ASN A 71 -4.21 20.51 -5.06
C ASN A 71 -4.75 20.25 -3.64
N TYR A 72 -4.00 19.48 -2.84
CA TYR A 72 -4.32 19.21 -1.46
C TYR A 72 -4.20 20.48 -0.60
N LYS A 73 -5.18 20.68 0.26
CA LYS A 73 -5.13 21.69 1.34
C LYS A 73 -5.50 21.02 2.65
N PRO A 74 -4.85 21.34 3.78
CA PRO A 74 -5.30 20.89 5.08
C PRO A 74 -6.78 21.23 5.31
N ARG A 75 -7.51 20.37 6.03
CA ARG A 75 -8.89 20.68 6.36
C ARG A 75 -8.99 21.95 7.22
N GLU A 76 -10.15 22.58 7.22
CA GLU A 76 -10.40 23.74 8.05
C GLU A 76 -10.24 23.42 9.54
N ASN A 77 -9.66 24.36 10.29
CA ASN A 77 -9.44 24.27 11.75
C ASN A 77 -8.74 22.99 12.23
N PRO A 78 -7.61 22.58 11.61
CA PRO A 78 -6.87 21.43 12.09
C PRO A 78 -6.27 21.75 13.46
N ASN A 79 -6.26 20.78 14.38
CA ASN A 79 -5.49 20.93 15.59
C ASN A 79 -3.98 20.89 15.27
N ARG A 80 -3.12 21.37 16.21
CA ARG A 80 -1.66 21.43 16.00
C ARG A 80 -1.08 20.08 15.57
N LYS A 81 -1.52 18.97 16.18
CA LYS A 81 -1.05 17.63 15.87
C LYS A 81 -1.43 17.21 14.44
N SER A 82 -2.64 17.53 14.00
CA SER A 82 -3.09 17.27 12.63
C SER A 82 -2.24 18.07 11.63
N LEU A 83 -2.02 19.37 11.91
CA LEU A 83 -1.22 20.24 11.05
C LEU A 83 0.24 19.76 10.89
N GLU A 84 0.88 19.26 11.94
CA GLU A 84 2.22 18.68 11.84
C GLU A 84 2.24 17.38 10.99
N ARG A 85 1.13 16.66 10.95
CA ARG A 85 1.00 15.44 10.17
C ARG A 85 0.77 15.71 8.67
N THR A 86 0.29 16.89 8.29
CA THR A 86 0.10 17.26 6.88
C THR A 86 1.40 17.20 6.08
N LYS A 87 2.51 17.55 6.74
CA LYS A 87 3.83 17.73 6.10
C LYS A 87 4.54 16.42 5.76
N ARG A 88 3.96 15.26 6.11
CA ARG A 88 4.62 13.97 5.92
C ARG A 88 3.68 12.91 5.43
N ILE A 89 4.25 11.87 4.80
CA ILE A 89 3.54 10.61 4.58
C ILE A 89 3.70 9.69 5.80
N GLU A 90 2.67 8.90 6.02
CA GLU A 90 2.66 7.79 6.97
C GLU A 90 2.30 6.50 6.21
N TRP A 91 2.75 5.36 6.74
CA TRP A 91 2.32 4.07 6.20
C TRP A 91 0.95 3.73 6.78
N GLU A 92 -0.04 3.85 5.92
CA GLU A 92 -1.44 3.56 6.23
C GLU A 92 -1.70 2.07 6.17
N HIS A 93 -2.42 1.54 7.16
CA HIS A 93 -3.02 0.22 7.11
C HIS A 93 -4.43 0.32 6.51
N ILE A 94 -4.64 -0.21 5.31
CA ILE A 94 -5.98 -0.24 4.68
C ILE A 94 -6.94 -1.02 5.57
N VAL A 95 -6.61 -2.25 5.94
CA VAL A 95 -7.27 -2.97 7.04
C VAL A 95 -6.60 -2.55 8.34
N THR A 96 -7.29 -1.79 9.16
CA THR A 96 -6.72 -1.10 10.32
C THR A 96 -6.16 -2.05 11.37
N ALA A 97 -5.19 -1.57 12.14
CA ALA A 97 -4.68 -2.30 13.31
C ALA A 97 -5.81 -2.70 14.28
N HIS A 98 -6.84 -1.86 14.43
CA HIS A 98 -8.03 -2.17 15.22
C HIS A 98 -8.77 -3.39 14.66
N ASN A 99 -9.05 -3.41 13.35
CA ASN A 99 -9.79 -4.51 12.72
C ASN A 99 -8.99 -5.83 12.76
N MET A 100 -7.66 -5.76 12.66
CA MET A 100 -6.79 -6.93 12.80
C MET A 100 -6.74 -7.47 14.23
N GLY A 101 -6.79 -6.60 15.25
CA GLY A 101 -6.43 -6.95 16.61
C GLY A 101 -7.57 -7.00 17.63
N GLN A 102 -8.68 -6.29 17.41
CA GLN A 102 -9.70 -6.05 18.44
C GLN A 102 -10.27 -7.31 19.11
N HIS A 103 -10.24 -8.46 18.44
CA HIS A 103 -10.71 -9.76 18.98
C HIS A 103 -9.60 -10.60 19.60
N LEU A 104 -8.35 -10.18 19.46
CA LEU A 104 -7.24 -10.92 20.05
C LEU A 104 -7.15 -10.66 21.56
N PRO A 105 -6.77 -11.66 22.37
CA PRO A 105 -6.56 -11.47 23.80
C PRO A 105 -5.60 -10.32 24.12
N CYS A 106 -4.50 -10.22 23.39
CA CYS A 106 -3.51 -9.15 23.56
C CYS A 106 -4.09 -7.74 23.42
N TRP A 107 -5.17 -7.57 22.61
CA TRP A 107 -5.80 -6.26 22.44
C TRP A 107 -6.58 -5.83 23.67
N ARG A 108 -7.27 -6.77 24.31
CA ARG A 108 -7.99 -6.52 25.59
C ARG A 108 -7.03 -6.13 26.71
N ASP A 109 -5.83 -6.71 26.71
CA ASP A 109 -4.82 -6.53 27.76
C ASP A 109 -3.93 -5.29 27.58
N GLY A 110 -4.14 -4.46 26.55
CA GLY A 110 -3.32 -3.25 26.33
C GLY A 110 -3.30 -2.73 24.89
N GLY A 111 -4.29 -3.12 24.08
CA GLY A 111 -4.51 -2.63 22.72
C GLY A 111 -3.37 -2.92 21.75
N ARG A 112 -3.26 -2.07 20.72
CA ARG A 112 -2.25 -2.21 19.67
C ARG A 112 -0.83 -2.39 20.23
N LYS A 113 -0.44 -1.58 21.21
CA LYS A 113 0.91 -1.60 21.76
C LYS A 113 1.25 -2.97 22.36
N ASN A 114 0.32 -3.57 23.11
CA ASN A 114 0.52 -4.88 23.69
C ASN A 114 0.56 -5.98 22.64
N CYS A 115 -0.34 -5.96 21.64
CA CYS A 115 -0.31 -6.92 20.55
C CYS A 115 0.98 -6.84 19.74
N SER A 116 1.42 -5.65 19.34
CA SER A 116 2.69 -5.46 18.61
C SER A 116 3.92 -5.93 19.40
N ALA A 117 3.85 -5.93 20.73
CA ALA A 117 4.94 -6.41 21.58
C ALA A 117 4.91 -7.93 21.78
N ASN A 118 3.73 -8.53 21.98
CA ASN A 118 3.57 -9.84 22.58
C ASN A 118 2.84 -10.88 21.72
N ASP A 119 2.18 -10.48 20.63
CA ASP A 119 1.43 -11.40 19.77
C ASP A 119 2.10 -11.54 18.40
N THR A 120 2.56 -12.74 18.07
CA THR A 120 3.27 -13.01 16.82
C THR A 120 2.35 -12.88 15.60
N THR A 121 1.11 -13.35 15.70
CA THR A 121 0.14 -13.27 14.61
C THR A 121 -0.18 -11.82 14.29
N PHE A 122 -0.42 -11.00 15.31
CA PHE A 122 -0.65 -9.58 15.12
C PHE A 122 0.55 -8.86 14.50
N LYS A 123 1.78 -9.18 14.95
CA LYS A 123 3.01 -8.61 14.36
C LYS A 123 3.12 -8.90 12.86
N ILE A 124 2.79 -10.12 12.45
CA ILE A 124 2.81 -10.52 11.04
C ILE A 124 1.77 -9.71 10.26
N MET A 125 0.53 -9.68 10.71
CA MET A 125 -0.55 -8.91 10.07
C MET A 125 -0.22 -7.41 9.98
N GLU A 126 0.34 -6.83 11.06
CA GLU A 126 0.69 -5.42 11.15
C GLU A 126 1.84 -5.04 10.20
N GLY A 127 2.71 -5.98 9.90
CA GLY A 127 3.87 -5.80 9.04
C GLY A 127 3.66 -6.23 7.59
N ASP A 128 2.48 -6.70 7.21
CA ASP A 128 2.21 -7.17 5.86
C ASP A 128 2.24 -6.02 4.84
N LEU A 129 3.11 -6.15 3.83
CA LEU A 129 3.37 -5.10 2.84
C LEU A 129 2.18 -4.89 1.91
N HIS A 130 1.33 -5.91 1.69
CA HIS A 130 0.12 -5.77 0.88
C HIS A 130 -0.90 -4.85 1.53
N ASN A 131 -0.92 -4.75 2.86
CA ASN A 131 -1.82 -3.89 3.61
C ASN A 131 -1.31 -2.46 3.84
N LEU A 132 -0.05 -2.15 3.49
CA LEU A 132 0.58 -0.86 3.77
C LEU A 132 0.63 0.05 2.54
N TYR A 133 0.21 1.32 2.71
CA TYR A 133 0.21 2.33 1.64
C TYR A 133 0.68 3.68 2.15
N PRO A 134 1.33 4.52 1.31
CA PRO A 134 1.67 5.88 1.68
C PRO A 134 0.40 6.73 1.73
N ALA A 135 0.20 7.48 2.80
CA ALA A 135 -0.89 8.44 2.95
C ALA A 135 -0.39 9.73 3.58
N ILE A 136 -1.01 10.88 3.26
CA ILE A 136 -0.75 12.13 4.00
C ILE A 136 -1.15 11.90 5.45
N GLY A 137 -0.28 12.23 6.38
CA GLY A 137 -0.47 11.91 7.79
C GLY A 137 -1.71 12.54 8.43
N GLU A 138 -2.18 13.72 7.95
CA GLU A 138 -3.47 14.27 8.39
C GLU A 138 -4.62 13.35 8.00
N VAL A 139 -4.75 13.03 6.72
CA VAL A 139 -5.84 12.19 6.21
C VAL A 139 -5.81 10.79 6.82
N ASN A 140 -4.61 10.22 7.00
CA ASN A 140 -4.42 8.96 7.73
C ASN A 140 -4.93 9.07 9.19
N GLY A 141 -4.62 10.17 9.88
CA GLY A 141 -5.07 10.40 11.25
C GLY A 141 -6.56 10.61 11.37
N ASP A 142 -7.15 11.35 10.46
CA ASP A 142 -8.59 11.63 10.42
C ASP A 142 -9.38 10.36 10.04
N ARG A 143 -8.87 9.54 9.11
CA ARG A 143 -9.43 8.23 8.78
C ARG A 143 -9.47 7.30 9.99
N SER A 144 -8.45 7.34 10.86
CA SER A 144 -8.45 6.54 12.09
C SER A 144 -8.71 5.04 11.83
N ASN A 145 -9.69 4.44 12.50
CA ASN A 145 -10.17 3.07 12.25
C ASN A 145 -11.55 3.05 11.58
N PHE A 146 -11.96 4.15 10.95
CA PHE A 146 -13.26 4.26 10.29
C PHE A 146 -13.34 3.31 9.09
N MET A 147 -14.52 2.71 8.89
CA MET A 147 -14.77 1.82 7.77
C MET A 147 -15.01 2.61 6.48
N PHE A 148 -14.67 1.99 5.36
CA PHE A 148 -14.93 2.57 4.06
C PHE A 148 -16.42 2.55 3.72
N SER A 149 -16.87 3.55 2.97
CA SER A 149 -18.25 3.71 2.56
C SER A 149 -18.31 4.45 1.21
N GLN A 150 -19.48 4.53 0.65
CA GLN A 150 -19.78 5.35 -0.50
C GLN A 150 -21.14 6.04 -0.28
N TRP A 151 -21.17 7.35 -0.48
CA TRP A 151 -22.41 8.13 -0.41
C TRP A 151 -23.00 8.31 -1.80
N THR A 152 -24.32 8.51 -1.85
CA THR A 152 -25.07 8.74 -3.09
C THR A 152 -25.15 10.22 -3.48
N ASN A 153 -24.93 11.12 -2.53
CA ASN A 153 -24.82 12.57 -2.71
C ASN A 153 -23.35 12.98 -2.65
N ASP A 154 -22.98 14.00 -3.40
CA ASP A 154 -21.61 14.51 -3.41
C ASP A 154 -21.32 15.26 -2.10
N PRO A 155 -20.53 14.69 -1.20
CA PRO A 155 -20.16 15.37 0.04
C PRO A 155 -19.17 16.52 -0.25
N VAL A 156 -19.15 17.51 0.65
CA VAL A 156 -18.26 18.67 0.52
C VAL A 156 -16.80 18.20 0.66
N PRO A 157 -15.90 18.58 -0.26
CA PRO A 157 -14.47 18.31 -0.15
C PRO A 157 -13.88 18.90 1.15
N MET A 158 -13.00 18.12 1.82
CA MET A 158 -12.42 18.52 3.12
C MET A 158 -10.95 18.92 3.01
N TYR A 159 -10.27 18.45 1.97
CA TYR A 159 -8.82 18.55 1.82
C TYR A 159 -8.44 19.19 0.48
N GLY A 160 -9.03 20.34 0.15
CA GLY A 160 -8.87 20.97 -1.16
C GLY A 160 -9.55 20.16 -2.26
N GLU A 161 -8.82 19.79 -3.31
CA GLU A 161 -9.35 18.96 -4.41
C GLU A 161 -9.21 17.45 -4.17
N CYS A 162 -8.70 17.03 -3.00
CA CYS A 162 -8.65 15.62 -2.63
C CYS A 162 -10.07 15.07 -2.41
N GLU A 163 -10.50 14.13 -3.26
CA GLU A 163 -11.86 13.57 -3.25
C GLU A 163 -12.17 12.68 -2.04
N THR A 164 -11.18 12.40 -1.19
CA THR A 164 -11.42 11.60 0.02
C THR A 164 -12.16 12.41 1.07
N ILE A 165 -13.24 11.85 1.58
CA ILE A 165 -14.11 12.47 2.60
C ILE A 165 -14.11 11.61 3.86
N VAL A 166 -13.97 12.24 5.02
CA VAL A 166 -14.07 11.60 6.33
C VAL A 166 -15.32 12.12 7.06
N ASP A 167 -16.26 11.23 7.33
CA ASP A 167 -17.40 11.54 8.19
C ASP A 167 -17.05 11.16 9.65
N PHE A 168 -16.75 12.17 10.46
CA PHE A 168 -16.40 11.96 11.87
C PHE A 168 -17.59 11.55 12.72
N LYS A 169 -18.82 11.90 12.32
CA LYS A 169 -20.04 11.56 13.04
C LYS A 169 -20.41 10.10 12.81
N GLU A 170 -20.47 9.69 11.55
CA GLU A 170 -20.81 8.32 11.16
C GLU A 170 -19.61 7.37 11.23
N LYS A 171 -18.41 7.89 11.49
CA LYS A 171 -17.14 7.12 11.53
C LYS A 171 -16.90 6.32 10.26
N LYS A 172 -17.06 6.98 9.11
CA LYS A 172 -16.93 6.39 7.78
C LYS A 172 -16.03 7.24 6.90
N VAL A 173 -15.44 6.60 5.89
CA VAL A 173 -14.59 7.27 4.91
C VAL A 173 -15.01 6.87 3.49
N GLN A 174 -15.22 7.86 2.63
CA GLN A 174 -15.32 7.65 1.20
C GLN A 174 -13.98 7.97 0.55
N PRO A 175 -13.24 6.98 0.05
CA PRO A 175 -11.99 7.23 -0.64
C PRO A 175 -12.25 7.72 -2.07
N ARG A 176 -11.26 8.38 -2.68
CA ARG A 176 -11.28 8.75 -4.10
C ARG A 176 -11.51 7.52 -4.97
N LYS A 177 -12.09 7.72 -6.16
CA LYS A 177 -12.57 6.63 -7.03
C LYS A 177 -11.45 5.68 -7.45
N GLU A 178 -10.28 6.21 -7.80
CA GLU A 178 -9.14 5.47 -8.36
C GLU A 178 -8.58 4.39 -7.43
N VAL A 179 -8.83 4.50 -6.13
CA VAL A 179 -8.31 3.54 -5.14
C VAL A 179 -9.37 2.59 -4.56
N ARG A 180 -10.63 2.71 -4.96
CA ARG A 180 -11.70 1.88 -4.40
C ARG A 180 -11.51 0.40 -4.69
N GLY A 181 -11.19 0.04 -5.94
CA GLY A 181 -10.90 -1.35 -6.31
C GLY A 181 -9.68 -1.90 -5.59
N LEU A 182 -8.61 -1.13 -5.51
CA LEU A 182 -7.40 -1.45 -4.76
C LEU A 182 -7.73 -1.73 -3.28
N ILE A 183 -8.51 -0.87 -2.62
CA ILE A 183 -8.93 -1.03 -1.23
C ILE A 183 -9.73 -2.34 -1.06
N ALA A 184 -10.63 -2.64 -1.98
CA ALA A 184 -11.40 -3.88 -1.97
C ALA A 184 -10.48 -5.11 -2.03
N ARG A 185 -9.52 -5.14 -2.98
CA ARG A 185 -8.58 -6.25 -3.16
C ARG A 185 -7.64 -6.46 -1.96
N VAL A 186 -7.27 -5.39 -1.26
CA VAL A 186 -6.51 -5.51 0.00
C VAL A 186 -7.37 -6.13 1.10
N HIS A 187 -8.65 -5.76 1.22
CA HIS A 187 -9.54 -6.39 2.20
C HIS A 187 -9.74 -7.89 1.92
N PHE A 188 -9.94 -8.28 0.66
CA PHE A 188 -10.05 -9.69 0.27
C PHE A 188 -8.75 -10.47 0.53
N TYR A 189 -7.59 -9.86 0.27
CA TYR A 189 -6.30 -10.46 0.60
C TYR A 189 -6.17 -10.70 2.11
N MET A 190 -6.42 -9.69 2.93
CA MET A 190 -6.29 -9.79 4.39
C MET A 190 -7.30 -10.78 4.99
N GLU A 191 -8.51 -10.86 4.44
CA GLU A 191 -9.49 -11.87 4.82
C GLU A 191 -8.99 -13.27 4.46
N LYS A 192 -8.56 -13.49 3.22
CA LYS A 192 -8.08 -14.80 2.74
C LYS A 192 -6.85 -15.28 3.52
N THR A 193 -5.90 -14.37 3.78
CA THR A 193 -4.60 -14.72 4.38
C THR A 193 -4.68 -14.87 5.90
N TYR A 194 -5.47 -14.03 6.57
CA TYR A 194 -5.50 -13.94 8.04
C TYR A 194 -6.87 -14.22 8.66
N ASN A 195 -7.84 -14.60 7.86
CA ASN A 195 -9.23 -14.86 8.31
C ASN A 195 -9.85 -13.63 9.02
N ILE A 196 -9.53 -12.43 8.54
CA ILE A 196 -10.12 -11.19 9.05
C ILE A 196 -11.52 -11.05 8.48
N ASN A 197 -12.53 -11.16 9.33
CA ASN A 197 -13.92 -11.20 8.91
C ASN A 197 -14.41 -9.85 8.35
N LEU A 198 -15.00 -9.87 7.17
CA LEU A 198 -15.74 -8.75 6.57
C LEU A 198 -17.22 -8.85 6.90
N SER A 199 -17.84 -7.72 7.29
CA SER A 199 -19.30 -7.68 7.40
C SER A 199 -19.95 -7.96 6.04
N LYS A 200 -21.19 -8.46 6.04
CA LYS A 200 -21.96 -8.67 4.80
C LYS A 200 -22.11 -7.37 3.98
N GLN A 201 -22.22 -6.23 4.65
CA GLN A 201 -22.33 -4.92 4.00
C GLN A 201 -21.03 -4.49 3.35
N ASP A 202 -19.90 -4.60 4.08
CA ASP A 202 -18.57 -4.24 3.57
C ASP A 202 -18.19 -5.15 2.39
N ARG A 203 -18.46 -6.46 2.50
CA ARG A 203 -18.23 -7.42 1.42
C ARG A 203 -18.95 -7.00 0.14
N LYS A 204 -20.25 -6.69 0.20
CA LYS A 204 -21.01 -6.25 -0.97
C LYS A 204 -20.44 -4.96 -1.58
N LEU A 205 -20.04 -4.00 -0.74
CA LEU A 205 -19.41 -2.76 -1.21
C LEU A 205 -18.10 -3.06 -1.95
N PHE A 206 -17.25 -3.89 -1.37
CA PHE A 206 -15.95 -4.22 -1.95
C PHE A 206 -16.07 -5.08 -3.22
N GLU A 207 -17.02 -5.99 -3.30
CA GLU A 207 -17.32 -6.75 -4.54
C GLU A 207 -17.75 -5.79 -5.68
N VAL A 208 -18.57 -4.79 -5.39
CA VAL A 208 -18.93 -3.75 -6.36
C VAL A 208 -17.71 -2.93 -6.77
N TRP A 209 -16.88 -2.51 -5.82
CA TRP A 209 -15.70 -1.72 -6.12
C TRP A 209 -14.65 -2.51 -6.92
N ASP A 210 -14.40 -3.77 -6.59
CA ASP A 210 -13.47 -4.61 -7.34
C ASP A 210 -13.90 -4.79 -8.80
N LYS A 211 -15.22 -4.91 -9.03
CA LYS A 211 -15.80 -5.02 -10.38
C LYS A 211 -15.76 -3.69 -11.15
N MET A 212 -16.07 -2.58 -10.48
CA MET A 212 -16.16 -1.25 -11.12
C MET A 212 -14.80 -0.60 -11.39
N TYR A 213 -13.80 -0.91 -10.57
CA TYR A 213 -12.47 -0.32 -10.63
C TYR A 213 -11.42 -1.43 -10.83
N PRO A 214 -11.18 -1.81 -12.10
CA PRO A 214 -10.28 -2.92 -12.42
C PRO A 214 -8.85 -2.69 -11.95
N VAL A 215 -8.07 -3.77 -11.89
CA VAL A 215 -6.64 -3.71 -11.56
C VAL A 215 -5.92 -2.82 -12.56
N THR A 216 -5.06 -1.96 -12.06
CA THR A 216 -4.23 -1.05 -12.86
C THR A 216 -2.81 -1.59 -12.99
N GLU A 217 -2.08 -1.15 -14.03
CA GLU A 217 -0.65 -1.49 -14.18
C GLU A 217 0.18 -1.06 -12.96
N ARG A 218 -0.22 0.02 -12.31
CA ARG A 218 0.38 0.49 -11.06
C ARG A 218 0.21 -0.50 -9.90
N GLU A 219 -0.94 -1.15 -9.78
CA GLU A 219 -1.15 -2.22 -8.80
C GLU A 219 -0.34 -3.46 -9.15
N CYS A 220 -0.26 -3.82 -10.44
CA CYS A 220 0.56 -4.93 -10.90
C CYS A 220 2.04 -4.72 -10.58
N GLU A 221 2.57 -3.53 -10.86
CA GLU A 221 3.96 -3.20 -10.53
C GLU A 221 4.21 -3.22 -9.03
N ARG A 222 3.27 -2.68 -8.23
CA ARG A 222 3.35 -2.75 -6.78
C ARG A 222 3.40 -4.19 -6.27
N ASP A 223 2.51 -5.05 -6.76
CA ASP A 223 2.45 -6.46 -6.38
C ASP A 223 3.76 -7.19 -6.74
N ARG A 224 4.29 -6.98 -7.95
CA ARG A 224 5.60 -7.51 -8.39
C ARG A 224 6.75 -7.08 -7.46
N ARG A 225 6.76 -5.81 -7.00
CA ARG A 225 7.78 -5.31 -6.07
C ARG A 225 7.63 -5.90 -4.68
N ILE A 226 6.39 -6.08 -4.21
CA ILE A 226 6.13 -6.74 -2.92
C ILE A 226 6.57 -8.20 -2.99
N PHE A 227 6.24 -8.92 -4.05
CA PHE A 227 6.67 -10.31 -4.22
C PHE A 227 8.21 -10.48 -4.12
N LYS A 228 8.99 -9.59 -4.75
CA LYS A 228 10.46 -9.61 -4.63
C LYS A 228 10.96 -9.43 -3.19
N VAL A 229 10.21 -8.75 -2.35
CA VAL A 229 10.59 -8.39 -0.97
C VAL A 229 9.98 -9.36 0.03
N GLN A 230 8.67 -9.60 -0.03
CA GLN A 230 7.89 -10.41 0.91
C GLN A 230 7.84 -11.89 0.49
N GLY A 231 7.70 -12.18 -0.79
CA GLY A 231 7.74 -13.53 -1.33
C GLY A 231 6.37 -14.11 -1.68
N ASP A 232 5.31 -13.33 -1.53
CA ASP A 232 3.95 -13.70 -1.91
C ASP A 232 3.27 -12.62 -2.75
N HIS A 233 2.23 -13.00 -3.47
CA HIS A 233 1.38 -12.13 -4.26
C HIS A 233 0.04 -11.89 -3.57
N ASN A 234 -0.57 -10.74 -3.84
CA ASN A 234 -2.00 -10.60 -3.63
C ASN A 234 -2.74 -11.30 -4.79
N PRO A 235 -3.39 -12.46 -4.59
CA PRO A 235 -4.01 -13.22 -5.69
C PRO A 235 -5.10 -12.42 -6.40
N PHE A 236 -5.79 -11.51 -5.71
CA PHE A 236 -6.83 -10.66 -6.30
C PHE A 236 -6.27 -9.57 -7.24
N VAL A 237 -4.96 -9.34 -7.22
CA VAL A 237 -4.21 -8.47 -8.14
C VAL A 237 -3.48 -9.32 -9.17
N PHE A 238 -2.68 -10.28 -8.73
CA PHE A 238 -1.78 -11.06 -9.56
C PHE A 238 -2.48 -11.79 -10.70
N GLU A 239 -3.58 -12.49 -10.42
CA GLU A 239 -4.35 -13.22 -11.43
C GLU A 239 -4.81 -12.30 -12.57
N LYS A 240 -5.30 -11.11 -12.22
CA LYS A 240 -5.78 -10.11 -13.20
C LYS A 240 -4.65 -9.41 -13.96
N CYS A 241 -3.43 -9.38 -13.41
CA CYS A 241 -2.27 -8.83 -14.11
C CYS A 241 -1.75 -9.76 -15.20
N GLN A 242 -1.91 -11.07 -15.06
CA GLN A 242 -1.52 -12.04 -16.09
C GLN A 242 -2.44 -11.95 -17.31
N ASP A 243 -3.74 -11.78 -17.11
CA ASP A 243 -4.72 -11.65 -18.19
C ASP A 243 -4.48 -10.43 -19.10
N SER A 244 -3.74 -9.43 -18.63
CA SER A 244 -3.42 -8.21 -19.40
C SER A 244 -2.17 -8.33 -20.28
N VAL A 245 -1.34 -9.34 -20.08
CA VAL A 245 -0.11 -9.58 -20.87
C VAL A 245 -0.40 -10.40 -22.12
N ASP A 246 -1.50 -11.14 -22.13
CA ASP A 246 -1.89 -12.05 -23.23
C ASP A 246 -2.86 -11.39 -24.25
N LYS A 247 -3.08 -10.08 -24.16
CA LYS A 247 -3.88 -9.27 -25.10
C LYS A 247 -3.02 -8.26 -25.84
#